data_62deb390727cb1ebe2503d60bb6a0389
#
_entry.id   62deb390727cb1ebe2503d60bb6a0389
#
_cell.length_a   1.000
_cell.length_b   1.000
_cell.length_c   1.000
_cell.angle_alpha   90.00
_cell.angle_beta   90.00
_cell.angle_gamma   90.00
#
_symmetry.space_group_name_H-M   'P 1'
#
loop_
_entity.id
_entity.type
_entity.pdbx_description
1 polymer ?
#
loop_
_entity_poly.entity_id
_entity_poly.type
_entity_poly.pdbx_seq_one_letter_code
_entity_poly.pdbx_strand_id
1 'polypeptide(L)'
;MPFAIATYFERTKGEEITMDKPEKAATIFQEGYNCAQAVIGAFALDCGIDEVTAKKMAAAFGGGIARTGETCGAVTGAMMAIGLRYGQTCGSDSERKEKTYEQVHEFLQRFQARNGLLRCKELLGCDVSTPEGRQQAKDGDYHNTRCPKFVRDSAEILESLLEEGRLRDSQN
;
A
#
# COMPACT_ATOMS: atom_id res chain seq x y z
N MET A 1 -14.41 -14.99 -47.83
CA MET A 1 -13.13 -14.56 -47.22
C MET A 1 -13.29 -14.62 -45.72
N PRO A 2 -12.77 -15.62 -45.00
CA PRO A 2 -12.81 -15.65 -43.56
C PRO A 2 -11.55 -14.96 -42.99
N PHE A 3 -11.77 -14.03 -42.10
CA PHE A 3 -10.73 -13.34 -41.34
C PHE A 3 -10.03 -14.32 -40.40
N ALA A 4 -8.74 -14.45 -40.59
CA ALA A 4 -7.84 -15.17 -39.70
C ALA A 4 -7.67 -14.35 -38.40
N ILE A 5 -8.26 -14.85 -37.30
CA ILE A 5 -7.90 -14.50 -35.95
C ILE A 5 -7.37 -15.80 -35.35
N ALA A 6 -6.12 -16.06 -35.53
CA ALA A 6 -5.43 -17.11 -34.80
C ALA A 6 -3.99 -16.66 -34.56
N THR A 7 -3.53 -17.01 -33.38
CA THR A 7 -2.14 -16.99 -32.92
C THR A 7 -1.61 -15.69 -32.35
N TYR A 8 -2.00 -15.44 -31.07
CA TYR A 8 -1.07 -14.83 -30.14
C TYR A 8 -1.21 -15.53 -28.79
N PHE A 9 -0.81 -16.79 -28.73
CA PHE A 9 -0.69 -17.53 -27.46
C PHE A 9 0.36 -18.65 -27.59
N GLU A 10 1.62 -18.24 -27.80
CA GLU A 10 2.74 -19.07 -27.41
C GLU A 10 3.40 -18.41 -26.20
N ARG A 11 2.89 -18.77 -25.02
CA ARG A 11 3.55 -18.48 -23.75
C ARG A 11 4.71 -19.44 -23.61
N THR A 12 5.93 -18.98 -23.87
CA THR A 12 7.16 -19.67 -23.51
C THR A 12 7.15 -19.99 -22.02
N LYS A 13 7.33 -21.26 -21.70
CA LYS A 13 7.53 -21.76 -20.33
C LYS A 13 8.83 -21.16 -19.78
N GLY A 14 8.72 -20.48 -18.60
CA GLY A 14 9.82 -20.25 -17.69
C GLY A 14 10.31 -18.83 -17.61
N GLU A 15 9.60 -18.02 -16.88
CA GLU A 15 10.01 -16.99 -15.94
C GLU A 15 8.75 -16.21 -15.63
N GLU A 16 8.13 -16.51 -14.50
CA GLU A 16 7.12 -15.64 -13.91
C GLU A 16 7.89 -14.38 -13.50
N ILE A 17 7.84 -13.33 -14.34
CA ILE A 17 8.35 -12.01 -13.97
C ILE A 17 7.45 -11.55 -12.84
N THR A 18 7.82 -11.89 -11.60
CA THR A 18 7.16 -11.37 -10.42
C THR A 18 7.53 -9.90 -10.35
N MET A 19 6.58 -9.04 -10.72
CA MET A 19 6.69 -7.60 -10.51
C MET A 19 6.99 -7.36 -9.03
N ASP A 20 7.99 -6.52 -8.72
CA ASP A 20 8.29 -6.16 -7.34
C ASP A 20 7.09 -5.45 -6.69
N LYS A 21 7.03 -5.45 -5.37
CA LYS A 21 5.87 -4.91 -4.66
C LYS A 21 5.66 -3.41 -4.87
N PRO A 22 6.71 -2.58 -4.89
CA PRO A 22 6.60 -1.17 -5.21
C PRO A 22 6.01 -0.90 -6.60
N GLU A 23 6.44 -1.65 -7.62
CA GLU A 23 5.92 -1.51 -8.97
C GLU A 23 4.47 -2.00 -9.06
N LYS A 24 4.14 -3.12 -8.42
CA LYS A 24 2.76 -3.61 -8.33
C LYS A 24 1.85 -2.60 -7.65
N ALA A 25 2.29 -1.98 -6.54
CA ALA A 25 1.51 -0.95 -5.85
C ALA A 25 1.29 0.28 -6.76
N ALA A 26 2.34 0.73 -7.47
CA ALA A 26 2.22 1.83 -8.41
C ALA A 26 1.23 1.50 -9.55
N THR A 27 1.27 0.30 -10.09
CA THR A 27 0.34 -0.17 -11.14
C THR A 27 -1.11 -0.15 -10.66
N ILE A 28 -1.39 -0.73 -9.47
CA ILE A 28 -2.72 -0.71 -8.88
C ILE A 28 -3.20 0.73 -8.66
N PHE A 29 -2.31 1.62 -8.22
CA PHE A 29 -2.65 3.03 -8.05
C PHE A 29 -3.02 3.71 -9.37
N GLN A 30 -2.28 3.44 -10.46
CA GLN A 30 -2.56 3.95 -11.79
C GLN A 30 -3.87 3.42 -12.40
N GLU A 31 -4.33 2.24 -11.96
CA GLU A 31 -5.65 1.69 -12.33
C GLU A 31 -6.83 2.46 -11.68
N GLY A 32 -6.55 3.48 -10.86
CA GLY A 32 -7.56 4.35 -10.25
C GLY A 32 -7.96 3.97 -8.82
N TYR A 33 -7.26 3.02 -8.20
CA TYR A 33 -7.44 2.71 -6.78
C TYR A 33 -6.81 3.79 -5.89
N ASN A 34 -7.27 3.93 -4.66
CA ASN A 34 -6.66 4.86 -3.71
C ASN A 34 -5.33 4.32 -3.15
N CYS A 35 -4.56 5.21 -2.46
CA CYS A 35 -3.24 4.87 -1.94
C CYS A 35 -3.25 3.65 -1.01
N ALA A 36 -4.29 3.49 -0.16
CA ALA A 36 -4.37 2.35 0.77
C ALA A 36 -4.66 1.05 0.00
N GLN A 37 -5.58 1.10 -0.95
CA GLN A 37 -5.91 -0.05 -1.81
C GLN A 37 -4.70 -0.50 -2.63
N ALA A 38 -3.92 0.45 -3.13
CA ALA A 38 -2.73 0.17 -3.91
C ALA A 38 -1.66 -0.58 -3.11
N VAL A 39 -1.35 -0.08 -1.91
CA VAL A 39 -0.32 -0.70 -1.06
C VAL A 39 -0.78 -2.07 -0.57
N ILE A 40 -1.94 -2.18 0.08
CA ILE A 40 -2.39 -3.49 0.61
C ILE A 40 -2.64 -4.50 -0.51
N GLY A 41 -3.16 -4.05 -1.66
CA GLY A 41 -3.40 -4.91 -2.82
C GLY A 41 -2.12 -5.54 -3.38
N ALA A 42 -1.00 -4.81 -3.36
CA ALA A 42 0.29 -5.35 -3.79
C ALA A 42 0.79 -6.49 -2.88
N PHE A 43 0.47 -6.45 -1.59
CA PHE A 43 0.91 -7.42 -0.58
C PHE A 43 -0.16 -8.46 -0.21
N ALA A 44 -1.35 -8.38 -0.75
CA ALA A 44 -2.50 -9.19 -0.35
C ALA A 44 -2.20 -10.70 -0.29
N LEU A 45 -1.66 -11.25 -1.38
CA LEU A 45 -1.34 -12.69 -1.47
C LEU A 45 -0.27 -13.11 -0.45
N ASP A 46 0.75 -12.29 -0.22
CA ASP A 46 1.81 -12.58 0.77
C ASP A 46 1.27 -12.50 2.20
N CYS A 47 0.19 -11.76 2.39
CA CYS A 47 -0.53 -11.65 3.66
C CYS A 47 -1.66 -12.68 3.83
N GLY A 48 -1.83 -13.59 2.86
CA GLY A 48 -2.79 -14.69 2.94
C GLY A 48 -4.25 -14.31 2.65
N ILE A 49 -4.49 -13.18 1.97
CA ILE A 49 -5.82 -12.76 1.52
C ILE A 49 -5.83 -12.50 0.01
N ASP A 50 -7.01 -12.62 -0.59
CA ASP A 50 -7.17 -12.26 -2.00
C ASP A 50 -7.15 -10.72 -2.20
N GLU A 51 -6.71 -10.31 -3.39
CA GLU A 51 -6.54 -8.90 -3.73
C GLU A 51 -7.87 -8.12 -3.72
N VAL A 52 -8.98 -8.76 -4.09
CA VAL A 52 -10.31 -8.12 -4.10
C VAL A 52 -10.75 -7.78 -2.69
N THR A 53 -10.58 -8.72 -1.75
CA THR A 53 -10.86 -8.50 -0.33
C THR A 53 -9.98 -7.41 0.26
N ALA A 54 -8.68 -7.44 -0.02
CA ALA A 54 -7.73 -6.40 0.42
C ALA A 54 -8.16 -5.01 -0.05
N LYS A 55 -8.47 -4.87 -1.35
CA LYS A 55 -8.94 -3.60 -1.93
C LYS A 55 -10.26 -3.13 -1.33
N LYS A 56 -11.22 -4.03 -1.08
CA LYS A 56 -12.49 -3.68 -0.43
C LYS A 56 -12.29 -3.17 0.99
N MET A 57 -11.47 -3.84 1.81
CA MET A 57 -11.15 -3.41 3.18
C MET A 57 -10.51 -2.01 3.21
N ALA A 58 -9.64 -1.70 2.27
CA ALA A 58 -8.92 -0.45 2.19
C ALA A 58 -9.68 0.69 1.49
N ALA A 59 -10.87 0.43 0.93
CA ALA A 59 -11.58 1.41 0.11
C ALA A 59 -11.89 2.73 0.84
N ALA A 60 -12.17 2.68 2.15
CA ALA A 60 -12.47 3.86 2.97
C ALA A 60 -11.25 4.70 3.36
N PHE A 61 -10.02 4.22 3.11
CA PHE A 61 -8.81 4.86 3.62
C PHE A 61 -8.13 5.84 2.64
N GLY A 62 -8.74 6.08 1.49
CA GLY A 62 -8.26 7.06 0.51
C GLY A 62 -8.36 8.51 0.99
N GLY A 63 -7.42 9.37 0.56
CA GLY A 63 -7.41 10.79 0.92
C GLY A 63 -7.20 11.06 2.41
N GLY A 64 -6.47 10.18 3.09
CA GLY A 64 -6.28 10.26 4.55
C GLY A 64 -7.58 10.00 5.29
N ILE A 65 -8.10 8.77 5.15
CA ILE A 65 -9.36 8.28 5.71
C ILE A 65 -10.57 9.05 5.17
N ALA A 66 -11.15 8.54 4.10
CA ALA A 66 -12.35 9.11 3.46
C ALA A 66 -12.24 10.62 3.16
N ARG A 67 -11.07 11.09 2.73
CA ARG A 67 -10.76 12.49 2.43
C ARG A 67 -10.80 13.44 3.65
N THR A 68 -10.58 12.95 4.87
CA THR A 68 -10.43 13.82 6.04
C THR A 68 -9.04 14.47 6.16
N GLY A 69 -8.11 14.09 5.28
CA GLY A 69 -6.74 14.64 5.30
C GLY A 69 -5.86 14.08 6.42
N GLU A 70 -6.33 13.07 7.16
CA GLU A 70 -5.60 12.43 8.27
C GLU A 70 -4.50 11.50 7.74
N THR A 71 -4.15 10.42 8.44
CA THR A 71 -3.04 9.53 8.06
C THR A 71 -3.11 9.13 6.59
N CYS A 72 -2.00 9.27 5.87
CA CYS A 72 -1.92 8.96 4.43
C CYS A 72 -2.38 7.53 4.15
N GLY A 73 -3.16 7.35 3.07
CA GLY A 73 -3.64 6.02 2.66
C GLY A 73 -2.51 5.02 2.39
N ALA A 74 -1.39 5.48 1.86
CA ALA A 74 -0.23 4.61 1.66
C ALA A 74 0.31 4.06 2.99
N VAL A 75 0.28 4.87 4.04
CA VAL A 75 0.67 4.46 5.40
C VAL A 75 -0.35 3.48 5.98
N THR A 76 -1.64 3.79 5.91
CA THR A 76 -2.68 2.89 6.46
C THR A 76 -2.75 1.56 5.73
N GLY A 77 -2.52 1.54 4.41
CA GLY A 77 -2.44 0.30 3.63
C GLY A 77 -1.28 -0.60 4.08
N ALA A 78 -0.11 -0.02 4.37
CA ALA A 78 1.01 -0.76 4.94
C ALA A 78 0.73 -1.28 6.36
N MET A 79 0.08 -0.47 7.20
CA MET A 79 -0.33 -0.91 8.56
C MET A 79 -1.30 -2.10 8.50
N MET A 80 -2.19 -2.16 7.51
CA MET A 80 -3.07 -3.32 7.28
C MET A 80 -2.26 -4.57 6.94
N ALA A 81 -1.27 -4.47 6.07
CA ALA A 81 -0.40 -5.59 5.71
C ALA A 81 0.43 -6.08 6.92
N ILE A 82 0.95 -5.17 7.73
CA ILE A 82 1.64 -5.50 8.98
C ILE A 82 0.70 -6.23 9.94
N GLY A 83 -0.53 -5.74 10.08
CA GLY A 83 -1.56 -6.38 10.90
C GLY A 83 -1.92 -7.80 10.44
N LEU A 84 -2.04 -8.02 9.12
CA LEU A 84 -2.28 -9.36 8.56
C LEU A 84 -1.10 -10.31 8.80
N ARG A 85 0.12 -9.81 8.77
CA ARG A 85 1.34 -10.64 8.95
C ARG A 85 1.63 -10.98 10.41
N TYR A 86 1.48 -10.03 11.31
CA TYR A 86 1.91 -10.14 12.71
C TYR A 86 0.78 -10.13 13.72
N GLY A 87 -0.44 -9.75 13.31
CA GLY A 87 -1.57 -9.54 14.19
C GLY A 87 -1.94 -10.77 15.00
N GLN A 88 -2.40 -10.53 16.23
CA GLN A 88 -2.92 -11.55 17.11
C GLN A 88 -4.27 -12.08 16.60
N THR A 89 -4.51 -13.38 16.78
CA THR A 89 -5.79 -14.04 16.50
C THR A 89 -6.57 -14.36 17.77
N CYS A 90 -5.95 -14.17 18.92
CA CYS A 90 -6.54 -14.33 20.24
C CYS A 90 -6.31 -13.07 21.06
N GLY A 91 -7.33 -12.58 21.76
CA GLY A 91 -7.25 -11.33 22.54
C GLY A 91 -6.24 -11.37 23.70
N SER A 92 -5.89 -12.56 24.18
CA SER A 92 -4.88 -12.75 25.24
C SER A 92 -3.44 -12.84 24.71
N ASP A 93 -3.21 -12.87 23.41
CA ASP A 93 -1.88 -12.93 22.80
C ASP A 93 -1.22 -11.53 22.80
N SER A 94 -0.70 -11.15 23.95
CA SER A 94 -0.03 -9.87 24.15
C SER A 94 1.29 -9.77 23.39
N GLU A 95 2.00 -10.89 23.20
CA GLU A 95 3.28 -10.92 22.50
C GLU A 95 3.09 -10.52 21.01
N ARG A 96 2.15 -11.14 20.33
CA ARG A 96 1.83 -10.75 18.94
C ARG A 96 1.31 -9.32 18.82
N LYS A 97 0.53 -8.87 19.80
CA LYS A 97 0.08 -7.47 19.84
C LYS A 97 1.25 -6.50 19.90
N GLU A 98 2.17 -6.69 20.85
CA GLU A 98 3.34 -5.83 20.97
C GLU A 98 4.24 -5.91 19.72
N LYS A 99 4.45 -7.11 19.18
CA LYS A 99 5.19 -7.30 17.94
C LYS A 99 4.57 -6.50 16.77
N THR A 100 3.25 -6.53 16.65
CA THR A 100 2.55 -5.76 15.61
C THR A 100 2.79 -4.26 15.78
N TYR A 101 2.69 -3.75 17.00
CA TYR A 101 2.91 -2.33 17.29
C TYR A 101 4.36 -1.90 17.04
N GLU A 102 5.33 -2.72 17.40
CA GLU A 102 6.75 -2.49 17.10
C GLU A 102 6.97 -2.36 15.58
N GLN A 103 6.42 -3.27 14.79
CA GLN A 103 6.55 -3.24 13.34
C GLN A 103 5.86 -2.01 12.72
N VAL A 104 4.70 -1.61 13.24
CA VAL A 104 4.04 -0.37 12.82
C VAL A 104 4.87 0.85 13.18
N HIS A 105 5.41 0.93 14.39
CA HIS A 105 6.28 2.05 14.80
C HIS A 105 7.53 2.16 13.92
N GLU A 106 8.19 1.06 13.62
CA GLU A 106 9.36 1.02 12.74
C GLU A 106 8.99 1.51 11.34
N PHE A 107 7.86 1.02 10.79
CA PHE A 107 7.37 1.48 9.49
C PHE A 107 7.11 3.00 9.48
N LEU A 108 6.41 3.51 10.50
CA LEU A 108 6.11 4.94 10.60
C LEU A 108 7.37 5.80 10.68
N GLN A 109 8.37 5.38 11.44
CA GLN A 109 9.66 6.08 11.54
C GLN A 109 10.38 6.12 10.19
N ARG A 110 10.46 4.99 9.48
CA ARG A 110 11.09 4.92 8.15
C ARG A 110 10.33 5.77 7.12
N PHE A 111 9.01 5.71 7.13
CA PHE A 111 8.20 6.52 6.21
C PHE A 111 8.36 8.02 6.51
N GLN A 112 8.32 8.42 7.78
CA GLN A 112 8.51 9.81 8.19
C GLN A 112 9.93 10.31 7.91
N ALA A 113 10.96 9.50 8.13
CA ALA A 113 12.34 9.85 7.77
C ALA A 113 12.50 10.14 6.26
N ARG A 114 11.77 9.40 5.40
CA ARG A 114 11.83 9.57 3.94
C ARG A 114 10.95 10.71 3.42
N ASN A 115 9.77 10.93 4.04
CA ASN A 115 8.74 11.84 3.53
C ASN A 115 8.47 13.06 4.44
N GLY A 116 9.05 13.10 5.63
CA GLY A 116 8.93 14.19 6.61
C GLY A 116 7.64 14.12 7.45
N LEU A 117 6.53 13.71 6.87
CA LEU A 117 5.19 13.81 7.43
C LEU A 117 4.40 12.50 7.24
N LEU A 118 3.28 12.35 7.97
CA LEU A 118 2.42 11.17 7.90
C LEU A 118 0.99 11.48 7.46
N ARG A 119 0.52 12.72 7.66
CA ARG A 119 -0.85 13.10 7.36
C ARG A 119 -1.00 13.49 5.90
N CYS A 120 -2.08 13.03 5.27
CA CYS A 120 -2.37 13.28 3.85
C CYS A 120 -2.37 14.78 3.51
N LYS A 121 -3.06 15.62 4.30
CA LYS A 121 -3.12 17.05 4.06
C LYS A 121 -1.77 17.78 4.16
N GLU A 122 -0.90 17.28 5.02
CA GLU A 122 0.44 17.82 5.20
C GLU A 122 1.37 17.40 4.05
N LEU A 123 1.33 16.12 3.66
CA LEU A 123 2.07 15.57 2.53
C LEU A 123 1.66 16.23 1.20
N LEU A 124 0.37 16.52 1.04
CA LEU A 124 -0.14 17.18 -0.15
C LEU A 124 0.01 18.72 -0.10
N GLY A 125 0.22 19.30 1.09
CA GLY A 125 0.23 20.76 1.25
C GLY A 125 -1.13 21.40 0.96
N CYS A 126 -2.23 20.65 1.09
CA CYS A 126 -3.59 21.16 0.97
C CYS A 126 -4.57 20.30 1.78
N ASP A 127 -5.62 20.94 2.31
CA ASP A 127 -6.62 20.24 3.12
C ASP A 127 -7.72 19.65 2.24
N VAL A 128 -7.57 18.38 1.90
CA VAL A 128 -8.52 17.63 1.07
C VAL A 128 -9.88 17.38 1.75
N SER A 129 -10.03 17.74 3.03
CA SER A 129 -11.32 17.69 3.71
C SER A 129 -12.25 18.83 3.27
N THR A 130 -11.67 19.92 2.77
CA THR A 130 -12.40 21.09 2.28
C THR A 130 -12.65 21.03 0.75
N PRO A 131 -13.71 21.67 0.24
CA PRO A 131 -13.92 21.80 -1.20
C PRO A 131 -12.74 22.47 -1.91
N GLU A 132 -12.19 23.54 -1.32
CA GLU A 132 -11.09 24.34 -1.85
C GLU A 132 -9.81 23.49 -1.95
N GLY A 133 -9.47 22.75 -0.90
CA GLY A 133 -8.30 21.87 -0.91
C GLY A 133 -8.44 20.71 -1.91
N ARG A 134 -9.65 20.17 -2.10
CA ARG A 134 -9.91 19.18 -3.14
C ARG A 134 -9.74 19.76 -4.54
N GLN A 135 -10.21 21.00 -4.77
CA GLN A 135 -10.01 21.69 -6.03
C GLN A 135 -8.53 21.95 -6.29
N GLN A 136 -7.80 22.44 -5.28
CA GLN A 136 -6.35 22.63 -5.37
C GLN A 136 -5.62 21.33 -5.72
N ALA A 137 -5.95 20.21 -5.07
CA ALA A 137 -5.36 18.91 -5.36
C ALA A 137 -5.65 18.44 -6.80
N LYS A 138 -6.86 18.72 -7.30
CA LYS A 138 -7.27 18.42 -8.68
C LYS A 138 -6.52 19.28 -9.69
N ASP A 139 -6.45 20.59 -9.47
CA ASP A 139 -5.79 21.53 -10.38
C ASP A 139 -4.27 21.27 -10.45
N GLY A 140 -3.66 20.88 -9.34
CA GLY A 140 -2.27 20.48 -9.28
C GLY A 140 -1.98 19.03 -9.69
N ASP A 141 -3.02 18.31 -10.07
CA ASP A 141 -2.94 16.87 -10.43
C ASP A 141 -2.17 16.04 -9.39
N TYR A 142 -2.41 16.27 -8.11
CA TYR A 142 -1.64 15.65 -7.00
C TYR A 142 -1.78 14.14 -6.96
N HIS A 143 -2.86 13.61 -7.49
CA HIS A 143 -3.03 12.16 -7.66
C HIS A 143 -1.93 11.57 -8.54
N ASN A 144 -1.52 12.23 -9.62
CA ASN A 144 -0.50 11.74 -10.53
C ASN A 144 0.91 12.29 -10.22
N THR A 145 1.01 13.45 -9.57
CA THR A 145 2.30 14.14 -9.39
C THR A 145 2.91 13.96 -7.99
N ARG A 146 2.10 13.71 -6.95
CA ARG A 146 2.56 13.57 -5.56
C ARG A 146 2.29 12.21 -4.96
N CYS A 147 1.06 11.70 -5.06
CA CYS A 147 0.65 10.45 -4.43
C CYS A 147 1.46 9.21 -4.87
N PRO A 148 1.88 9.04 -6.15
CA PRO A 148 2.64 7.87 -6.58
C PRO A 148 3.94 7.67 -5.81
N LYS A 149 4.62 8.76 -5.44
CA LYS A 149 5.81 8.71 -4.60
C LYS A 149 5.52 8.06 -3.24
N PHE A 150 4.47 8.49 -2.56
CA PHE A 150 4.12 7.97 -1.23
C PHE A 150 3.69 6.50 -1.28
N VAL A 151 3.03 6.09 -2.36
CA VAL A 151 2.65 4.69 -2.61
C VAL A 151 3.90 3.81 -2.79
N ARG A 152 4.84 4.24 -3.64
CA ARG A 152 6.12 3.52 -3.85
C ARG A 152 6.94 3.45 -2.58
N ASP A 153 7.19 4.59 -1.93
CA ASP A 153 7.97 4.64 -0.70
C ASP A 153 7.39 3.74 0.39
N SER A 154 6.06 3.74 0.52
CA SER A 154 5.38 2.88 1.47
C SER A 154 5.58 1.40 1.15
N ALA A 155 5.46 1.02 -0.12
CA ALA A 155 5.64 -0.37 -0.55
C ALA A 155 7.08 -0.84 -0.41
N GLU A 156 8.08 -0.02 -0.75
CA GLU A 156 9.51 -0.33 -0.57
C GLU A 156 9.87 -0.53 0.91
N ILE A 157 9.41 0.38 1.79
CA ILE A 157 9.67 0.29 3.22
C ILE A 157 9.00 -0.96 3.80
N LEU A 158 7.76 -1.24 3.41
CA LEU A 158 7.02 -2.41 3.86
C LEU A 158 7.69 -3.71 3.40
N GLU A 159 8.11 -3.80 2.15
CA GLU A 159 8.80 -4.96 1.59
C GLU A 159 10.08 -5.28 2.39
N SER A 160 10.94 -4.27 2.58
CA SER A 160 12.16 -4.39 3.39
C SER A 160 11.86 -4.85 4.82
N LEU A 161 10.86 -4.26 5.46
CA LEU A 161 10.46 -4.59 6.83
C LEU A 161 9.99 -6.05 6.95
N LEU A 162 9.18 -6.52 6.01
CA LEU A 162 8.66 -7.88 6.00
C LEU A 162 9.76 -8.92 5.71
N GLU A 163 10.73 -8.58 4.85
CA GLU A 163 11.90 -9.43 4.57
C GLU A 163 12.79 -9.56 5.81
N GLU A 164 13.13 -8.46 6.46
CA GLU A 164 13.89 -8.45 7.72
C GLU A 164 13.20 -9.30 8.80
N GLY A 165 11.87 -9.22 8.89
CA GLY A 165 11.06 -10.04 9.79
C GLY A 165 11.17 -11.53 9.48
N ARG A 166 11.07 -11.93 8.21
CA ARG A 166 11.22 -13.35 7.80
C ARG A 166 12.60 -13.91 8.14
N LEU A 167 13.65 -13.13 7.92
CA LEU A 167 15.03 -13.55 8.24
C LEU A 167 15.22 -13.76 9.75
N ARG A 168 14.64 -12.91 10.60
CA ARG A 168 14.68 -13.07 12.05
C ARG A 168 13.91 -14.31 12.53
N ASP A 169 12.71 -14.53 11.96
CA ASP A 169 11.88 -15.68 12.32
C ASP A 169 12.52 -17.03 11.90
N SER A 170 13.38 -17.05 10.87
CA SER A 170 14.10 -18.26 10.42
C SER A 170 15.35 -18.62 11.23
N GLN A 171 15.79 -17.74 12.11
CA GLN A 171 17.00 -17.92 12.95
C GLN A 171 16.66 -18.36 14.40
N ASN A 172 15.39 -18.39 14.76
CA ASN A 172 14.88 -18.86 16.05
C ASN A 172 14.15 -20.20 15.90
#